data_11280ab7f02ccd79722f2e14cf8d8358
#
_entry.id   11280ab7f02ccd79722f2e14cf8d8358
#
_cell.length_a   1.000
_cell.length_b   1.000
_cell.length_c   1.000
_cell.angle_alpha   90.00
_cell.angle_beta   90.00
_cell.angle_gamma   90.00
#
_symmetry.space_group_name_H-M   'P 1'
#
loop_
_entity.id
_entity.type
_entity.pdbx_description
1 polymer ?
#
loop_
_entity_poly.entity_id
_entity_poly.type
_entity_poly.pdbx_seq_one_letter_code
_entity_poly.pdbx_strand_id
1 'polypeptide(L)' 'VSGLTEIEEFNEKFNTTFEDTDFDTIAGYVMNKFGKFPVVNESIKLEKIKFTVSSANKKQINKLRVKV' A
#
# COMPACT_ATOMS: atom_id res chain seq x y z
N VAL A 1 0.54 8.30 -1.82
CA VAL A 1 1.45 7.78 -2.86
C VAL A 1 0.67 7.03 -3.91
N SER A 2 1.25 6.91 -5.08
CA SER A 2 0.67 6.09 -6.14
C SER A 2 0.74 4.62 -5.75
N GLY A 3 -0.31 3.87 -6.07
CA GLY A 3 -0.29 2.42 -5.86
C GLY A 3 0.79 1.72 -6.67
N LEU A 4 1.26 2.35 -7.74
CA LEU A 4 2.32 1.78 -8.58
C LEU A 4 3.72 2.02 -8.04
N THR A 5 3.86 2.72 -6.91
CA THR A 5 5.16 2.93 -6.28
C THR A 5 5.77 1.58 -5.93
N GLU A 6 7.02 1.36 -6.32
CA GLU A 6 7.69 0.12 -5.99
C GLU A 6 7.96 0.04 -4.49
N ILE A 7 7.90 -1.17 -3.95
CA ILE A 7 8.10 -1.36 -2.51
C ILE A 7 9.48 -0.87 -2.09
N GLU A 8 10.50 -1.15 -2.88
CA GLU A 8 11.85 -0.70 -2.58
C GLU A 8 11.93 0.82 -2.49
N GLU A 9 11.29 1.51 -3.43
CA GLU A 9 11.25 2.96 -3.44
C GLU A 9 10.48 3.50 -2.24
N PHE A 10 9.37 2.85 -1.91
CA PHE A 10 8.59 3.22 -0.75
C PHE A 10 9.41 3.07 0.54
N ASN A 11 10.13 1.96 0.66
CA ASN A 11 10.96 1.72 1.84
C ASN A 11 12.01 2.81 2.03
N GLU A 12 12.64 3.25 0.96
CA GLU A 12 13.62 4.33 1.03
C GLU A 12 12.98 5.64 1.48
N LYS A 13 11.82 5.95 0.91
CA LYS A 13 11.17 7.21 1.18
C LYS A 13 10.64 7.31 2.60
N PHE A 14 10.10 6.22 3.12
CA PHE A 14 9.45 6.20 4.43
C PHE A 14 10.27 5.47 5.50
N ASN A 15 11.46 5.06 5.16
CA ASN A 15 12.37 4.37 6.09
C ASN A 15 11.71 3.11 6.69
N THR A 16 11.11 2.31 5.82
CA THR A 16 10.46 1.06 6.20
C THR A 16 11.23 -0.12 5.62
N THR A 17 10.85 -1.32 6.05
CA THR A 17 11.52 -2.55 5.62
C THR A 17 10.52 -3.60 5.14
N PHE A 18 9.49 -3.17 4.40
CA PHE A 18 8.54 -4.11 3.83
C PHE A 18 9.23 -5.02 2.82
N GLU A 19 8.87 -6.29 2.85
CA GLU A 19 9.44 -7.26 1.93
C GLU A 19 8.84 -7.10 0.53
N ASP A 20 9.69 -7.22 -0.49
CA ASP A 20 9.26 -7.10 -1.87
C ASP A 20 9.40 -8.41 -2.65
N THR A 21 9.49 -9.55 -1.94
CA THR A 21 9.68 -10.85 -2.59
C THR A 21 8.47 -11.30 -3.40
N ASP A 22 7.26 -11.04 -2.90
CA ASP A 22 6.04 -11.49 -3.56
C ASP A 22 5.33 -10.40 -4.33
N PHE A 23 5.67 -9.15 -4.10
CA PHE A 23 4.98 -8.01 -4.70
C PHE A 23 5.98 -6.97 -5.13
N ASP A 24 5.74 -6.39 -6.30
CA ASP A 24 6.61 -5.33 -6.81
C ASP A 24 6.15 -3.95 -6.36
N THR A 25 4.85 -3.77 -6.13
CA THR A 25 4.30 -2.47 -5.82
C THR A 25 3.70 -2.43 -4.43
N ILE A 26 3.64 -1.21 -3.88
CA ILE A 26 3.07 -1.02 -2.54
C ILE A 26 1.57 -1.35 -2.53
N ALA A 27 0.86 -1.10 -3.64
CA ALA A 27 -0.55 -1.46 -3.73
C ALA A 27 -0.76 -2.97 -3.58
N GLY A 28 0.05 -3.76 -4.25
CA GLY A 28 -0.05 -5.21 -4.15
C GLY A 28 0.22 -5.70 -2.74
N TYR A 29 1.24 -5.14 -2.11
CA TYR A 29 1.60 -5.50 -0.74
C TYR A 29 0.46 -5.17 0.24
N VAL A 30 -0.07 -3.95 0.14
CA VAL A 30 -1.14 -3.50 1.03
C VAL A 30 -2.41 -4.33 0.80
N MET A 31 -2.75 -4.60 -0.45
CA MET A 31 -3.93 -5.38 -0.77
C MET A 31 -3.83 -6.79 -0.19
N ASN A 32 -2.65 -7.39 -0.23
CA ASN A 32 -2.44 -8.70 0.38
C ASN A 32 -2.68 -8.66 1.89
N LYS A 33 -2.26 -7.58 2.55
CA LYS A 33 -2.45 -7.46 3.99
C LYS A 33 -3.91 -7.24 4.37
N PHE A 34 -4.71 -6.64 3.49
CA PHE A 34 -6.15 -6.55 3.71
C PHE A 34 -6.83 -7.91 3.67
N GLY A 35 -6.28 -8.87 2.93
CA GLY A 35 -6.88 -10.18 2.75
C GLY A 35 -8.10 -10.18 1.85
N LYS A 36 -8.46 -9.03 1.30
CA LYS A 36 -9.57 -8.87 0.36
C LYS A 36 -9.30 -7.61 -0.44
N PHE A 37 -10.07 -7.38 -1.50
CA PHE A 37 -9.95 -6.14 -2.25
C PHE A 37 -10.60 -5.01 -1.44
N PRO A 38 -9.84 -4.01 -0.99
CA PRO A 38 -10.40 -2.94 -0.15
C PRO A 38 -11.23 -1.95 -0.95
N VAL A 39 -12.12 -1.24 -0.25
CA VAL A 39 -12.87 -0.16 -0.86
C VAL A 39 -12.22 1.17 -0.50
N VAL A 40 -12.57 2.23 -1.24
CA VAL A 40 -12.07 3.57 -0.97
C VAL A 40 -12.40 3.96 0.48
N ASN A 41 -11.44 4.58 1.14
CA ASN A 41 -11.47 5.01 2.52
C ASN A 41 -11.24 3.91 3.55
N GLU A 42 -11.08 2.66 3.13
CA GLU A 42 -10.64 1.63 4.06
C GLU A 42 -9.17 1.86 4.40
N SER A 43 -8.80 1.53 5.62
CA SER A 43 -7.42 1.72 6.05
C SER A 43 -6.90 0.52 6.81
N ILE A 44 -5.57 0.41 6.84
CA ILE A 44 -4.89 -0.65 7.56
C ILE A 44 -3.58 -0.07 8.11
N LYS A 45 -3.20 -0.51 9.31
CA LYS A 45 -1.97 -0.05 9.93
C LYS A 45 -0.90 -1.14 9.83
N LEU A 46 0.22 -0.81 9.23
CA LEU A 46 1.35 -1.73 9.07
C LEU A 46 2.62 -1.05 9.56
N GLU A 47 3.32 -1.67 10.52
CA GLU A 47 4.57 -1.14 11.06
C GLU A 47 4.50 0.34 11.43
N LYS A 48 3.45 0.72 12.16
CA LYS A 48 3.25 2.10 12.63
C LYS A 48 2.87 3.10 11.54
N ILE A 49 2.64 2.62 10.33
CA ILE A 49 2.20 3.46 9.22
C ILE A 49 0.76 3.09 8.87
N LYS A 50 -0.08 4.10 8.77
CA LYS A 50 -1.48 3.89 8.39
C LYS A 50 -1.63 4.12 6.90
N PHE A 51 -2.14 3.12 6.21
CA PHE A 51 -2.45 3.20 4.79
C PHE A 51 -3.94 3.32 4.61
N THR A 52 -4.38 4.33 3.88
CA THR A 52 -5.79 4.51 3.56
C THR A 52 -5.94 4.50 2.04
N VAL A 53 -6.87 3.69 1.55
CA VAL A 53 -7.13 3.64 0.11
C VAL A 53 -7.85 4.92 -0.30
N SER A 54 -7.18 5.79 -1.04
CA SER A 54 -7.79 7.05 -1.47
C SER A 54 -8.38 6.97 -2.87
N SER A 55 -7.92 6.03 -3.69
CA SER A 55 -8.48 5.83 -5.02
C SER A 55 -8.26 4.38 -5.44
N ALA A 56 -9.30 3.74 -5.95
CA ALA A 56 -9.22 2.35 -6.39
C ALA A 56 -10.23 2.11 -7.52
N ASN A 57 -9.93 1.13 -8.36
CA ASN A 57 -10.88 0.66 -9.35
C ASN A 57 -11.16 -0.81 -9.09
N LYS A 58 -11.85 -1.49 -10.04
CA LYS A 58 -12.27 -2.88 -9.84
C LYS A 58 -11.12 -3.87 -9.70
N LYS A 59 -9.92 -3.50 -10.14
CA LYS A 59 -8.81 -4.44 -10.23
C LYS A 59 -7.58 -4.04 -9.40
N GLN A 60 -7.48 -2.78 -8.99
CA GLN A 60 -6.28 -2.33 -8.31
C GLN A 60 -6.50 -1.08 -7.49
N ILE A 61 -5.60 -0.88 -6.54
CA ILE A 61 -5.54 0.35 -5.78
C ILE A 61 -4.71 1.35 -6.58
N ASN A 62 -5.30 2.50 -6.88
CA ASN A 62 -4.61 3.53 -7.67
C ASN A 62 -3.78 4.45 -6.80
N LYS A 63 -4.29 4.83 -5.64
CA LYS A 63 -3.59 5.75 -4.74
C LYS A 63 -3.82 5.35 -3.29
N LEU A 64 -2.78 5.56 -2.49
CA LEU A 64 -2.82 5.31 -1.06
C LEU A 64 -2.44 6.59 -0.32
N ARG A 65 -3.17 6.87 0.75
CA ARG A 65 -2.81 7.93 1.68
C ARG A 65 -1.98 7.30 2.79
N VAL A 66 -0.82 7.84 3.03
CA VAL A 66 0.12 7.29 4.01
C VAL A 66 0.24 8.25 5.17
N LYS A 67 0.03 7.75 6.37
CA LYS A 67 0.19 8.55 7.58
C LYS A 67 1.17 7.84 8.52
N VAL A 68 2.21 8.55 8.85
CA VAL A 68 3.26 8.04 9.76
C VAL A 68 2.94 8.35 11.21
#